data_c8b2beff75127d4c2f1e2815ada39fe3
#
_entry.id   c8b2beff75127d4c2f1e2815ada39fe3
#
_cell.length_a   1.000
_cell.length_b   1.000
_cell.length_c   1.000
_cell.angle_alpha   90.00
_cell.angle_beta   90.00
_cell.angle_gamma   90.00
#
_symmetry.space_group_name_H-M   'P 1'
#
loop_
_entity.id
_entity.type
_entity.pdbx_description
1 polymer ?
#
loop_
_entity_poly.entity_id
_entity_poly.type
_entity_poly.pdbx_seq_one_letter_code
_entity_poly.pdbx_strand_id
1 'polypeptide(L)'
;QRVLIARSLAQDADIFILDEPTNHLDVYYQWALMKIIKDLNVTTIGVFHELNLAAYFCEYLYVLDNGQLVKEGKPRDILTSETLSEVFKVKTEIINIPEQPLRILVQGAVVQLANSIS
;
A
#
# COMPACT_ATOMS: atom_id res chain seq x y z
N GLN A 1 -12.67 8.83 2.61
CA GLN A 1 -11.38 8.70 1.94
C GLN A 1 -10.62 7.49 2.46
N ARG A 2 -10.02 6.75 1.56
CA ARG A 2 -9.26 5.54 1.89
C ARG A 2 -7.78 5.85 1.83
N VAL A 3 -7.07 5.44 2.87
CA VAL A 3 -5.66 5.77 3.02
C VAL A 3 -4.89 4.52 3.44
N LEU A 4 -3.75 4.32 2.84
CA LEU A 4 -2.81 3.29 3.20
C LEU A 4 -1.62 3.95 3.89
N ILE A 5 -1.44 3.64 5.16
CA ILE A 5 -0.28 4.08 5.92
C ILE A 5 0.68 2.91 6.03
N ALA A 6 1.89 3.15 5.66
CA ALA A 6 2.91 2.11 5.60
C ALA A 6 4.07 2.44 6.54
N ARG A 7 4.62 1.39 7.13
CA ARG A 7 5.71 1.50 8.06
C ARG A 7 6.83 0.55 7.67
N SER A 8 8.04 1.06 7.66
CA SER A 8 9.25 0.26 7.55
C SER A 8 10.11 0.56 8.77
N LEU A 9 10.59 -0.47 9.43
CA LEU A 9 11.35 -0.34 10.67
C LEU A 9 12.81 -0.68 10.43
N ALA A 10 13.69 0.12 11.04
CA ALA A 10 15.11 -0.15 11.09
C ALA A 10 15.60 0.07 12.52
N GLN A 11 16.66 -0.65 12.89
CA GLN A 11 17.26 -0.51 14.22
C GLN A 11 18.07 0.77 14.30
N ASP A 12 18.01 1.42 15.47
CA ASP A 12 18.84 2.60 15.78
C ASP A 12 18.68 3.71 14.74
N ALA A 13 17.48 3.87 14.20
CA ALA A 13 17.26 4.78 13.10
C ALA A 13 16.41 5.98 13.54
N ASP A 14 16.67 7.10 12.88
CA ASP A 14 15.78 8.24 12.93
C ASP A 14 14.45 7.90 12.28
N ILE A 15 13.43 8.66 12.59
CA ILE A 15 12.10 8.46 12.03
C ILE A 15 11.88 9.46 10.91
N PHE A 16 11.57 8.95 9.72
CA PHE A 16 11.12 9.75 8.59
C PHE A 16 9.61 9.64 8.46
N ILE A 17 8.96 10.78 8.30
CA ILE A 17 7.53 10.83 8.02
C ILE A 17 7.36 11.35 6.61
N LEU A 18 6.71 10.56 5.77
CA LEU A 18 6.52 10.85 4.35
C LEU A 18 5.04 10.98 4.04
N ASP A 19 4.68 12.02 3.31
CA ASP A 19 3.31 12.22 2.85
C ASP A 19 3.29 12.07 1.33
N GLU A 20 2.81 10.93 0.86
CA GLU A 20 2.75 10.60 -0.56
C GLU A 20 4.10 10.84 -1.27
N PRO A 21 5.17 10.17 -0.81
CA PRO A 21 6.51 10.51 -1.28
C PRO A 21 6.72 10.27 -2.77
N THR A 22 5.86 9.47 -3.39
CA THR A 22 5.97 9.13 -4.80
C THR A 22 4.91 9.81 -5.66
N ASN A 23 4.15 10.73 -5.08
CA ASN A 23 3.11 11.46 -5.81
C ASN A 23 3.73 12.30 -6.93
N HIS A 24 3.14 12.25 -8.11
CA HIS A 24 3.58 12.98 -9.31
C HIS A 24 4.91 12.52 -9.92
N LEU A 25 5.51 11.44 -9.41
CA LEU A 25 6.70 10.87 -10.01
C LEU A 25 6.31 9.77 -11.01
N ASP A 26 7.11 9.59 -12.05
CA ASP A 26 6.91 8.45 -12.92
C ASP A 26 7.41 7.16 -12.27
N VAL A 27 7.13 6.02 -12.90
CA VAL A 27 7.38 4.70 -12.29
C VAL A 27 8.84 4.51 -11.91
N TYR A 28 9.77 4.92 -12.78
CA TYR A 28 11.19 4.76 -12.50
C TYR A 28 11.58 5.52 -11.23
N TYR A 29 11.18 6.79 -11.15
CA TYR A 29 11.55 7.62 -10.02
C TYR A 29 10.85 7.23 -8.74
N GLN A 30 9.64 6.71 -8.82
CA GLN A 30 8.95 6.18 -7.66
C GLN A 30 9.75 5.05 -7.01
N TRP A 31 10.15 4.07 -7.80
CA TRP A 31 10.88 2.92 -7.30
C TRP A 31 12.30 3.27 -6.88
N ALA A 32 12.97 4.17 -7.62
CA ALA A 32 14.29 4.64 -7.26
C ALA A 32 14.29 5.39 -5.93
N LEU A 33 13.31 6.27 -5.71
CA LEU A 33 13.18 7.00 -4.45
C LEU A 33 12.96 6.05 -3.28
N MET A 34 12.07 5.09 -3.43
CA MET A 34 11.78 4.15 -2.35
C MET A 34 12.98 3.26 -2.03
N LYS A 35 13.78 2.90 -3.04
CA LYS A 35 14.99 2.14 -2.81
C LYS A 35 16.02 2.97 -2.03
N ILE A 36 16.17 4.25 -2.35
CA ILE A 36 17.04 5.14 -1.61
C ILE A 36 16.62 5.23 -0.16
N ILE A 37 15.34 5.42 0.10
CA ILE A 37 14.80 5.51 1.46
C ILE A 37 15.07 4.21 2.22
N LYS A 38 14.84 3.07 1.59
CA LYS A 38 15.09 1.78 2.21
C LYS A 38 16.56 1.58 2.56
N ASP A 39 17.46 1.99 1.66
CA ASP A 39 18.90 1.84 1.86
C ASP A 39 19.45 2.78 2.93
N LEU A 40 18.74 3.86 3.27
CA LEU A 40 19.13 4.74 4.36
C LEU A 40 19.03 4.08 5.72
N ASN A 41 18.31 2.97 5.81
CA ASN A 41 18.14 2.21 7.05
C ASN A 41 17.56 3.06 8.18
N VAL A 42 16.48 3.76 7.89
CA VAL A 42 15.76 4.59 8.85
C VAL A 42 14.34 4.07 9.03
N THR A 43 13.74 4.33 10.18
CA THR A 43 12.33 4.04 10.40
C THR A 43 11.51 5.03 9.60
N THR A 44 10.62 4.52 8.76
CA THR A 44 9.83 5.34 7.85
C THR A 44 8.35 5.09 8.08
N ILE A 45 7.58 6.16 8.18
CA ILE A 45 6.12 6.10 8.22
C ILE A 45 5.62 6.97 7.07
N GLY A 46 4.77 6.41 6.22
CA GLY A 46 4.31 7.14 5.05
C GLY A 46 2.89 6.82 4.67
N VAL A 47 2.30 7.72 3.91
CA VAL A 47 0.99 7.58 3.30
C VAL A 47 1.21 7.25 1.82
N PHE A 48 0.58 6.18 1.37
CA PHE A 48 0.78 5.67 0.01
C PHE A 48 -0.55 5.43 -0.68
N HIS A 49 -0.56 5.64 -1.99
CA HIS A 49 -1.70 5.32 -2.85
C HIS A 49 -1.39 4.21 -3.85
N GLU A 50 -0.12 3.89 -4.05
CA GLU A 50 0.31 2.82 -4.95
C GLU A 50 0.53 1.53 -4.15
N LEU A 51 -0.36 0.56 -4.37
CA LEU A 51 -0.41 -0.66 -3.57
C LEU A 51 0.83 -1.55 -3.74
N ASN A 52 1.32 -1.70 -4.96
CA ASN A 52 2.50 -2.54 -5.21
C ASN A 52 3.75 -1.96 -4.60
N LEU A 53 3.88 -0.64 -4.63
CA LEU A 53 5.01 0.05 -4.03
C LEU A 53 5.03 -0.16 -2.52
N ALA A 54 3.89 0.02 -1.87
CA ALA A 54 3.75 -0.21 -0.44
C ALA A 54 4.01 -1.68 -0.10
N ALA A 55 3.49 -2.60 -0.90
CA ALA A 55 3.69 -4.04 -0.67
C ALA A 55 5.16 -4.45 -0.79
N TYR A 56 5.89 -3.81 -1.69
CA TYR A 56 7.30 -4.15 -1.92
C TYR A 56 8.22 -3.60 -0.82
N PHE A 57 8.03 -2.34 -0.45
CA PHE A 57 8.99 -1.64 0.41
C PHE A 57 8.62 -1.59 1.88
N CYS A 58 7.37 -1.84 2.24
CA CYS A 58 6.90 -1.62 3.59
C CYS A 58 6.67 -2.93 4.32
N GLU A 59 6.94 -2.93 5.61
CA GLU A 59 6.85 -4.12 6.45
C GLU A 59 5.49 -4.28 7.11
N TYR A 60 4.81 -3.17 7.35
CA TYR A 60 3.55 -3.18 8.06
C TYR A 60 2.62 -2.11 7.49
N LEU A 61 1.36 -2.45 7.32
CA LEU A 61 0.37 -1.57 6.71
C LEU A 61 -0.80 -1.31 7.65
N TYR A 62 -1.30 -0.09 7.61
CA TYR A 62 -2.54 0.31 8.27
C TYR A 62 -3.48 0.82 7.20
N VAL A 63 -4.66 0.23 7.11
CA VAL A 63 -5.67 0.64 6.13
C VAL A 63 -6.73 1.45 6.83
N LEU A 64 -6.90 2.68 6.38
CA LEU A 64 -7.89 3.60 6.92
C LEU A 64 -9.00 3.86 5.91
N ASP A 65 -10.21 3.92 6.39
CA ASP A 65 -11.38 4.29 5.59
C ASP A 65 -12.21 5.28 6.39
N ASN A 66 -12.40 6.47 5.83
CA ASN A 66 -13.09 7.57 6.51
C ASN A 66 -12.52 7.88 7.90
N GLY A 67 -11.20 7.86 8.01
CA GLY A 67 -10.51 8.17 9.25
C GLY A 67 -10.51 7.05 10.28
N GLN A 68 -11.05 5.88 9.95
CA GLN A 68 -11.09 4.74 10.85
C GLN A 68 -10.17 3.63 10.37
N LEU A 69 -9.46 3.02 11.32
CA LEU A 69 -8.62 1.89 11.03
C LEU A 69 -9.49 0.66 10.78
N VAL A 70 -9.41 0.10 9.57
CA VAL A 70 -10.21 -1.07 9.19
C VAL A 70 -9.40 -2.34 9.14
N LYS A 71 -8.10 -2.25 8.83
CA LYS A 71 -7.20 -3.41 8.84
C LYS A 71 -5.78 -2.97 9.14
N GLU A 72 -5.00 -3.88 9.72
CA GLU A 72 -3.55 -3.68 9.89
C GLU A 72 -2.83 -5.00 9.88
N GLY A 73 -1.59 -4.98 9.46
CA GLY A 73 -0.76 -6.18 9.42
C GLY A 73 0.30 -6.11 8.34
N LYS A 74 0.92 -7.25 8.08
CA LYS A 74 1.90 -7.38 7.00
C LYS A 74 1.19 -7.30 5.65
N PRO A 75 1.88 -6.82 4.61
CA PRO A 75 1.27 -6.73 3.28
C PRO A 75 0.59 -8.02 2.81
N ARG A 76 1.22 -9.17 3.03
CA ARG A 76 0.67 -10.45 2.61
C ARG A 76 -0.64 -10.81 3.31
N ASP A 77 -0.81 -10.34 4.53
CA ASP A 77 -1.99 -10.64 5.33
C ASP A 77 -3.13 -9.66 5.07
N ILE A 78 -2.78 -8.44 4.66
CA ILE A 78 -3.74 -7.35 4.51
C ILE A 78 -4.22 -7.18 3.07
N LEU A 79 -3.29 -7.26 2.11
CA LEU A 79 -3.61 -6.97 0.71
C LEU A 79 -4.14 -8.22 0.02
N THR A 80 -5.34 -8.61 0.41
CA THR A 80 -6.07 -9.73 -0.19
C THR A 80 -7.08 -9.20 -1.19
N SER A 81 -7.54 -10.07 -2.10
CA SER A 81 -8.54 -9.67 -3.07
C SER A 81 -9.83 -9.20 -2.40
N GLU A 82 -10.20 -9.80 -1.28
CA GLU A 82 -11.38 -9.40 -0.51
C GLU A 82 -11.24 -7.99 0.05
N THR A 83 -10.13 -7.70 0.70
CA THR A 83 -9.88 -6.37 1.27
C THR A 83 -9.83 -5.32 0.18
N LEU A 84 -9.15 -5.61 -0.92
CA LEU A 84 -9.03 -4.64 -2.01
C LEU A 84 -10.37 -4.38 -2.69
N SER A 85 -11.20 -5.40 -2.80
CA SER A 85 -12.55 -5.22 -3.32
C SER A 85 -13.42 -4.39 -2.36
N GLU A 86 -13.40 -4.70 -1.08
CA GLU A 86 -14.25 -4.05 -0.09
C GLU A 86 -13.84 -2.61 0.19
N VAL A 87 -12.55 -2.37 0.37
CA VAL A 87 -12.05 -1.07 0.82
C VAL A 87 -11.69 -0.18 -0.36
N PHE A 88 -10.91 -0.70 -1.31
CA PHE A 88 -10.39 0.10 -2.41
C PHE A 88 -11.28 0.04 -3.66
N LYS A 89 -12.29 -0.83 -3.65
CA LYS A 89 -13.28 -0.96 -4.75
C LYS A 89 -12.63 -1.33 -6.07
N VAL A 90 -11.65 -2.22 -6.01
CA VAL A 90 -10.98 -2.74 -7.20
C VAL A 90 -11.00 -4.26 -7.21
N LYS A 91 -11.09 -4.82 -8.40
CA LYS A 91 -10.91 -6.25 -8.64
C LYS A 91 -9.44 -6.52 -8.89
N THR A 92 -8.89 -7.49 -8.21
CA THR A 92 -7.47 -7.78 -8.29
C THR A 92 -7.19 -9.27 -8.40
N GLU A 93 -6.04 -9.56 -8.98
CA GLU A 93 -5.40 -10.86 -8.85
C GLU A 93 -4.15 -10.67 -8.00
N ILE A 94 -4.01 -11.48 -6.95
CA ILE A 94 -2.88 -11.38 -6.05
C ILE A 94 -1.91 -12.51 -6.36
N ILE A 95 -0.69 -12.15 -6.70
CA ILE A 95 0.38 -13.12 -6.92
C ILE A 95 1.22 -13.17 -5.65
N ASN A 96 1.08 -14.26 -4.92
CA ASN A 96 1.74 -14.44 -3.62
C ASN A 96 2.62 -15.69 -3.70
N ILE A 97 3.85 -15.49 -4.14
CA ILE A 97 4.85 -16.55 -4.26
C ILE A 97 5.79 -16.44 -3.06
N PRO A 98 6.06 -17.55 -2.34
CA PRO A 98 6.98 -17.51 -1.19
C PRO A 98 8.33 -16.92 -1.58
N GLU A 99 8.88 -16.08 -0.68
CA GLU A 99 10.16 -15.40 -0.83
C GLU A 99 10.22 -14.38 -1.97
N GLN A 100 9.09 -14.07 -2.59
CA GLN A 100 8.99 -13.02 -3.58
C GLN A 100 8.06 -11.91 -3.08
N PRO A 101 8.27 -10.67 -3.55
CA PRO A 101 7.37 -9.59 -3.20
C PRO A 101 5.94 -9.86 -3.68
N LEU A 102 4.98 -9.45 -2.89
CA LEU A 102 3.58 -9.53 -3.26
C LEU A 102 3.32 -8.65 -4.48
N ARG A 103 2.57 -9.17 -5.44
CA ARG A 103 2.17 -8.41 -6.63
C ARG A 103 0.66 -8.33 -6.71
N ILE A 104 0.18 -7.14 -7.00
CA ILE A 104 -1.24 -6.87 -7.11
C ILE A 104 -1.53 -6.43 -8.53
N LEU A 105 -2.32 -7.24 -9.24
CA LEU A 105 -2.75 -6.92 -10.59
C LEU A 105 -4.18 -6.39 -10.52
N VAL A 106 -4.33 -5.09 -10.74
CA VAL A 106 -5.64 -4.47 -10.76
C VAL A 106 -6.31 -4.79 -12.09
N GLN A 107 -7.45 -5.45 -12.03
CA GLN A 107 -8.17 -5.91 -13.20
C GLN A 107 -9.34 -5.00 -13.58
N GLY A 108 -9.79 -4.17 -12.65
CA GLY A 108 -10.88 -3.26 -12.90
C GLY A 108 -11.45 -2.70 -11.62
N ALA A 109 -12.44 -1.85 -11.76
CA ALA A 109 -13.14 -1.26 -10.63
C ALA A 109 -14.38 -2.07 -10.28
N VAL A 110 -14.71 -2.11 -8.99
CA VAL A 110 -15.99 -2.65 -8.53
C VAL A 110 -17.01 -1.53 -8.64
N VAL A 111 -17.96 -1.68 -9.55
CA VAL A 111 -19.01 -0.69 -9.79
C VAL A 111 -20.32 -1.25 -9.27
N GLN A 112 -20.96 -0.51 -8.38
CA GLN A 112 -22.25 -0.91 -7.83
C GLN A 112 -23.36 -0.13 -8.50
N LEU A 113 -23.77 -0.59 -9.67
CA LEU A 113 -24.82 0.08 -10.42
C LEU A 113 -26.14 0.10 -9.67
N ALA A 114 -26.42 -0.91 -8.87
CA ALA A 114 -27.63 -0.96 -8.08
C ALA A 114 -27.74 0.20 -7.09
N ASN A 115 -26.63 0.71 -6.62
CA ASN A 115 -26.63 1.84 -5.70
C ASN A 115 -27.02 3.13 -6.38
N SER A 116 -26.79 3.24 -7.67
CA SER A 116 -27.16 4.45 -8.40
C SER A 116 -28.63 4.47 -8.77
N ILE A 117 -29.31 3.34 -8.74
CA ILE A 117 -30.72 3.23 -9.10
C ILE A 117 -31.60 2.93 -7.90
N SER A 118 -31.04 2.62 -6.78
CA SER A 118 -31.79 2.30 -5.57
C SER A 118 -32.07 3.49 -4.69
#